data_86b1aad869b019b6a5ac9cccf3c96df9
#
_entry.id   86b1aad869b019b6a5ac9cccf3c96df9
#
_cell.length_a   1.000
_cell.length_b   1.000
_cell.length_c   1.000
_cell.angle_alpha   90.00
_cell.angle_beta   90.00
_cell.angle_gamma   90.00
#
_symmetry.space_group_name_H-M   'P 1'
#
loop_
_entity.id
_entity.type
_entity.pdbx_description
1 polymer ?
#
loop_
_entity_poly.entity_id
_entity_poly.type
_entity_poly.pdbx_seq_one_letter_code
_entity_poly.pdbx_strand_id
1 'polypeptide(L)'
;MSIESQNVTDYPNSNTIFMVWKLNESPQLKPVFQQLCALVLNLNNSVFNRFPDSRASCVMGIGFEAWKKLELSTPLPKELVNFEEIKGGKHAAVSTPGDLHFHLRADNKSLIFDMAIEISKLLAPVAESILEIHGFKYWDARSILGFVDGTENPHGEDRDYFAKIGDEDPQYKGGSYLFVQKYIHNMDAWKGLSTEEQEKVIGRSKENDIEMSDAVKPSNSHIALANIEGENGEELKIVRDNMPFGSPSSNEFGTYFIAYSNTFSTTKKMLTNMFIGDPPGNYDRILDFSTAVTGTLFFVPTRNMLDEFSG
;
A
#
# COMPACT_ATOMS: atom_id res chain seq x y z
N MET A 1 12.13 -1.50 -26.46
CA MET A 1 11.33 -2.55 -25.81
C MET A 1 10.09 -1.87 -25.22
N SER A 2 8.97 -2.57 -25.15
CA SER A 2 7.79 -2.06 -24.42
C SER A 2 8.10 -2.00 -22.93
N ILE A 3 7.58 -0.98 -22.25
CA ILE A 3 7.69 -0.88 -20.78
C ILE A 3 6.66 -1.84 -20.17
N GLU A 4 7.13 -2.75 -19.32
CA GLU A 4 6.29 -3.73 -18.62
C GLU A 4 6.30 -3.42 -17.11
N SER A 5 5.21 -2.86 -16.63
CA SER A 5 5.03 -2.60 -15.20
C SER A 5 4.80 -3.90 -14.42
N GLN A 6 5.13 -3.91 -13.12
CA GLN A 6 4.59 -4.92 -12.21
C GLN A 6 3.07 -4.73 -12.05
N ASN A 7 2.40 -5.70 -11.46
CA ASN A 7 0.93 -5.76 -11.32
C ASN A 7 0.36 -4.75 -10.29
N VAL A 8 0.76 -3.48 -10.37
CA VAL A 8 0.37 -2.42 -9.40
C VAL A 8 -1.07 -1.95 -9.56
N THR A 9 -1.69 -2.22 -10.71
CA THR A 9 -3.04 -1.77 -11.06
C THR A 9 -4.08 -2.87 -11.10
N ASP A 10 -3.74 -4.11 -10.73
CA ASP A 10 -4.71 -5.19 -10.61
C ASP A 10 -5.77 -4.87 -9.55
N TYR A 11 -6.97 -5.38 -9.76
CA TYR A 11 -8.05 -5.27 -8.77
C TYR A 11 -7.79 -6.20 -7.58
N PRO A 12 -8.28 -5.83 -6.38
CA PRO A 12 -8.12 -6.62 -5.16
C PRO A 12 -8.56 -8.08 -5.32
N ASN A 13 -7.83 -8.97 -4.67
CA ASN A 13 -8.11 -10.42 -4.61
C ASN A 13 -8.79 -10.80 -3.29
N SER A 14 -9.04 -12.10 -3.12
CA SER A 14 -9.63 -12.62 -1.87
C SER A 14 -8.63 -12.76 -0.74
N ASN A 15 -7.35 -12.99 -1.05
CA ASN A 15 -6.29 -13.21 -0.06
C ASN A 15 -5.02 -12.45 -0.42
N THR A 16 -4.34 -11.96 0.61
CA THR A 16 -3.09 -11.22 0.49
C THR A 16 -2.09 -11.63 1.56
N ILE A 17 -0.80 -11.60 1.24
CA ILE A 17 0.28 -11.60 2.22
C ILE A 17 1.14 -10.37 1.94
N PHE A 18 1.31 -9.51 2.93
CA PHE A 18 2.21 -8.38 2.92
C PHE A 18 3.43 -8.72 3.73
N MET A 19 4.63 -8.50 3.18
CA MET A 19 5.88 -8.76 3.87
C MET A 19 6.78 -7.53 3.76
N VAL A 20 7.40 -7.15 4.88
CA VAL A 20 8.46 -6.13 4.90
C VAL A 20 9.72 -6.76 5.47
N TRP A 21 10.83 -6.58 4.75
CA TRP A 21 12.13 -7.13 5.10
C TRP A 21 13.16 -6.02 5.29
N LYS A 22 14.08 -6.26 6.21
CA LYS A 22 15.27 -5.42 6.45
C LYS A 22 16.51 -6.17 6.01
N LEU A 23 17.33 -5.55 5.17
CA LEU A 23 18.57 -6.13 4.63
C LEU A 23 19.71 -6.00 5.64
N ASN A 24 20.40 -7.11 5.86
CA ASN A 24 21.61 -7.16 6.68
C ASN A 24 22.84 -6.80 5.84
N GLU A 25 23.94 -6.42 6.50
CA GLU A 25 25.25 -6.33 5.86
C GLU A 25 25.76 -7.73 5.55
N SER A 26 25.96 -8.06 4.28
CA SER A 26 26.40 -9.38 3.85
C SER A 26 27.10 -9.31 2.48
N PRO A 27 28.22 -10.00 2.27
CA PRO A 27 28.84 -10.11 0.96
C PRO A 27 27.96 -10.84 -0.07
N GLN A 28 26.97 -11.60 0.40
CA GLN A 28 26.03 -12.32 -0.45
C GLN A 28 24.80 -11.47 -0.82
N LEU A 29 24.67 -10.24 -0.31
CA LEU A 29 23.48 -9.42 -0.48
C LEU A 29 23.16 -9.17 -1.96
N LYS A 30 24.13 -8.69 -2.74
CA LYS A 30 23.91 -8.43 -4.18
C LYS A 30 23.57 -9.70 -4.98
N PRO A 31 24.33 -10.80 -4.85
CA PRO A 31 23.97 -12.06 -5.53
C PRO A 31 22.59 -12.57 -5.15
N VAL A 32 22.20 -12.49 -3.89
CA VAL A 32 20.87 -12.92 -3.44
C VAL A 32 19.79 -11.98 -3.99
N PHE A 33 20.03 -10.67 -4.03
CA PHE A 33 19.09 -9.72 -4.63
C PHE A 33 18.89 -9.95 -6.13
N GLN A 34 19.94 -10.26 -6.89
CA GLN A 34 19.85 -10.63 -8.30
C GLN A 34 18.96 -11.88 -8.47
N GLN A 35 19.19 -12.92 -7.67
CA GLN A 35 18.34 -14.10 -7.64
C GLN A 35 16.90 -13.80 -7.25
N LEU A 36 16.69 -12.86 -6.32
CA LEU A 36 15.35 -12.43 -5.92
C LEU A 36 14.59 -11.75 -7.06
N CYS A 37 15.24 -10.88 -7.83
CA CYS A 37 14.62 -10.25 -9.00
C CYS A 37 14.17 -11.31 -10.02
N ALA A 38 15.04 -12.27 -10.34
CA ALA A 38 14.69 -13.40 -11.20
C ALA A 38 13.56 -14.26 -10.61
N LEU A 39 13.58 -14.52 -9.28
CA LEU A 39 12.53 -15.28 -8.60
C LEU A 39 11.17 -14.59 -8.72
N VAL A 40 11.07 -13.28 -8.45
CA VAL A 40 9.81 -12.52 -8.58
C VAL A 40 9.23 -12.60 -9.99
N LEU A 41 10.07 -12.45 -11.02
CA LEU A 41 9.64 -12.60 -12.42
C LEU A 41 9.13 -14.03 -12.69
N ASN A 42 9.86 -15.05 -12.24
CA ASN A 42 9.52 -16.46 -12.44
C ASN A 42 8.24 -16.87 -11.70
N LEU A 43 8.04 -16.39 -10.46
CA LEU A 43 6.81 -16.64 -9.69
C LEU A 43 5.59 -16.11 -10.44
N ASN A 44 5.63 -14.86 -10.92
CA ASN A 44 4.55 -14.27 -11.69
C ASN A 44 4.27 -15.04 -13.00
N ASN A 45 5.31 -15.38 -13.75
CA ASN A 45 5.17 -16.15 -14.98
C ASN A 45 4.60 -17.57 -14.73
N SER A 46 5.03 -18.21 -13.64
CA SER A 46 4.57 -19.56 -13.27
C SER A 46 3.07 -19.57 -12.94
N VAL A 47 2.61 -18.64 -12.11
CA VAL A 47 1.18 -18.59 -11.74
C VAL A 47 0.31 -18.15 -12.91
N PHE A 48 0.75 -17.22 -13.73
CA PHE A 48 0.06 -16.81 -14.95
C PHE A 48 -0.18 -18.00 -15.90
N ASN A 49 0.84 -18.83 -16.10
CA ASN A 49 0.74 -19.97 -17.02
C ASN A 49 -0.03 -21.16 -16.43
N ARG A 50 0.11 -21.43 -15.14
CA ARG A 50 -0.46 -22.64 -14.50
C ARG A 50 -1.82 -22.42 -13.88
N PHE A 51 -2.10 -21.19 -13.42
CA PHE A 51 -3.30 -20.85 -12.65
C PHE A 51 -3.85 -19.48 -13.09
N PRO A 52 -4.18 -19.29 -14.38
CA PRO A 52 -4.58 -17.97 -14.92
C PRO A 52 -5.81 -17.39 -14.22
N ASP A 53 -6.75 -18.23 -13.80
CA ASP A 53 -7.99 -17.81 -13.14
C ASP A 53 -7.78 -17.41 -11.66
N SER A 54 -6.61 -17.69 -11.10
CA SER A 54 -6.30 -17.35 -9.70
C SER A 54 -6.02 -15.87 -9.48
N ARG A 55 -5.76 -15.11 -10.53
CA ARG A 55 -5.32 -13.71 -10.52
C ARG A 55 -4.13 -13.49 -9.57
N ALA A 56 -3.27 -14.52 -9.43
CA ALA A 56 -2.14 -14.46 -8.52
C ALA A 56 -1.05 -13.53 -9.03
N SER A 57 -0.50 -12.71 -8.14
CA SER A 57 0.65 -11.85 -8.44
C SER A 57 1.51 -11.57 -7.23
N CYS A 58 2.78 -11.30 -7.50
CA CYS A 58 3.79 -10.81 -6.56
C CYS A 58 4.29 -9.47 -7.06
N VAL A 59 4.15 -8.41 -6.26
CA VAL A 59 4.72 -7.08 -6.51
C VAL A 59 5.81 -6.83 -5.48
N MET A 60 7.03 -6.50 -5.95
CA MET A 60 8.16 -6.16 -5.10
C MET A 60 8.42 -4.65 -5.14
N GLY A 61 8.49 -4.04 -3.96
CA GLY A 61 8.93 -2.66 -3.75
C GLY A 61 10.30 -2.62 -3.06
N ILE A 62 11.10 -1.60 -3.37
CA ILE A 62 12.47 -1.39 -2.85
C ILE A 62 12.51 -0.04 -2.14
N GLY A 63 12.93 -0.04 -0.88
CA GLY A 63 13.07 1.15 -0.04
C GLY A 63 14.32 1.97 -0.38
N PHE A 64 14.34 3.22 0.08
CA PHE A 64 15.43 4.17 -0.18
C PHE A 64 16.79 3.66 0.27
N GLU A 65 16.90 3.12 1.48
CA GLU A 65 18.18 2.61 1.99
C GLU A 65 18.64 1.35 1.25
N ALA A 66 17.69 0.47 0.90
CA ALA A 66 17.99 -0.71 0.09
C ALA A 66 18.48 -0.33 -1.31
N TRP A 67 17.87 0.67 -1.94
CA TRP A 67 18.28 1.17 -3.25
C TRP A 67 19.75 1.59 -3.27
N LYS A 68 20.17 2.33 -2.25
CA LYS A 68 21.57 2.79 -2.06
C LYS A 68 22.52 1.64 -1.71
N LYS A 69 22.13 0.78 -0.75
CA LYS A 69 22.94 -0.36 -0.29
C LYS A 69 23.23 -1.37 -1.42
N LEU A 70 22.25 -1.57 -2.30
CA LEU A 70 22.37 -2.45 -3.47
C LEU A 70 23.07 -1.76 -4.66
N GLU A 71 23.32 -0.46 -4.57
CA GLU A 71 23.92 0.38 -5.64
C GLU A 71 23.14 0.24 -6.95
N LEU A 72 21.80 0.35 -6.86
CA LEU A 72 20.93 0.31 -8.02
C LEU A 72 21.07 1.59 -8.87
N SER A 73 20.24 1.72 -9.91
CA SER A 73 20.34 2.81 -10.89
C SER A 73 20.41 4.22 -10.27
N THR A 74 21.17 5.10 -10.93
CA THR A 74 21.29 6.52 -10.58
C THR A 74 20.93 7.41 -11.77
N PRO A 75 20.31 8.62 -11.54
CA PRO A 75 19.81 9.10 -10.25
C PRO A 75 18.75 8.17 -9.66
N LEU A 76 18.43 8.30 -8.37
CA LEU A 76 17.33 7.56 -7.75
C LEU A 76 15.98 8.01 -8.34
N PRO A 77 14.91 7.17 -8.21
CA PRO A 77 13.54 7.63 -8.48
C PRO A 77 13.26 8.94 -7.73
N LYS A 78 12.71 9.92 -8.44
CA LYS A 78 12.68 11.34 -8.04
C LYS A 78 12.11 11.59 -6.63
N GLU A 79 11.09 10.84 -6.24
CA GLU A 79 10.43 10.99 -4.94
C GLU A 79 10.71 9.80 -3.99
N LEU A 80 11.66 8.91 -4.33
CA LEU A 80 12.08 7.85 -3.40
C LEU A 80 12.98 8.43 -2.32
N VAL A 81 12.41 8.57 -1.12
CA VAL A 81 13.07 9.08 0.09
C VAL A 81 12.70 8.20 1.29
N ASN A 82 13.42 8.34 2.39
CA ASN A 82 12.93 7.83 3.66
C ASN A 82 11.67 8.61 4.05
N PHE A 83 10.58 7.87 4.35
CA PHE A 83 9.37 8.51 4.84
C PHE A 83 9.67 9.23 6.16
N GLU A 84 9.31 10.49 6.25
CA GLU A 84 9.41 11.27 7.47
C GLU A 84 8.07 11.26 8.20
N GLU A 85 8.12 11.10 9.52
CA GLU A 85 6.93 11.12 10.37
C GLU A 85 6.11 12.40 10.13
N ILE A 86 4.80 12.25 9.90
CA ILE A 86 3.86 13.38 9.85
C ILE A 86 3.18 13.47 11.22
N LYS A 87 3.57 14.46 12.00
CA LYS A 87 3.12 14.63 13.37
C LYS A 87 2.02 15.69 13.46
N GLY A 88 0.80 15.23 13.67
CA GLY A 88 -0.34 16.09 14.01
C GLY A 88 -0.40 16.45 15.51
N GLY A 89 -1.42 17.20 15.88
CA GLY A 89 -1.62 17.59 17.28
C GLY A 89 -1.98 16.43 18.22
N LYS A 90 -2.61 15.37 17.70
CA LYS A 90 -3.09 14.22 18.49
C LYS A 90 -2.58 12.88 17.97
N HIS A 91 -2.46 12.72 16.67
CA HIS A 91 -2.08 11.49 15.98
C HIS A 91 -0.83 11.72 15.13
N ALA A 92 -0.10 10.64 14.81
CA ALA A 92 1.06 10.70 13.96
C ALA A 92 1.06 9.55 12.93
N ALA A 93 1.41 9.89 11.68
CA ALA A 93 1.80 8.89 10.70
C ALA A 93 3.27 8.56 10.95
N VAL A 94 3.51 7.51 11.71
CA VAL A 94 4.85 7.10 12.14
C VAL A 94 5.71 6.66 10.94
N SER A 95 7.02 6.87 11.03
CA SER A 95 8.00 6.33 10.08
C SER A 95 8.61 5.05 10.65
N THR A 96 8.66 4.00 9.86
CA THR A 96 9.27 2.72 10.23
C THR A 96 10.24 2.24 9.16
N PRO A 97 11.30 1.47 9.53
CA PRO A 97 12.23 0.94 8.57
C PRO A 97 11.58 -0.10 7.65
N GLY A 98 12.14 -0.24 6.44
CA GLY A 98 11.77 -1.27 5.48
C GLY A 98 12.64 -1.15 4.24
N ASP A 99 13.30 -2.25 3.87
CA ASP A 99 14.21 -2.32 2.74
C ASP A 99 13.56 -2.95 1.51
N LEU A 100 12.80 -4.03 1.71
CA LEU A 100 12.02 -4.69 0.67
C LEU A 100 10.58 -4.88 1.14
N HIS A 101 9.64 -4.68 0.23
CA HIS A 101 8.22 -4.97 0.43
C HIS A 101 7.74 -5.97 -0.60
N PHE A 102 6.92 -6.93 -0.18
CA PHE A 102 6.22 -7.84 -1.09
C PHE A 102 4.72 -7.75 -0.85
N HIS A 103 3.99 -7.53 -1.94
CA HIS A 103 2.54 -7.62 -2.00
C HIS A 103 2.18 -8.87 -2.81
N LEU A 104 1.86 -9.95 -2.09
CA LEU A 104 1.43 -11.22 -2.66
C LEU A 104 -0.08 -11.30 -2.59
N ARG A 105 -0.75 -11.54 -3.70
CA ARG A 105 -2.22 -11.62 -3.73
C ARG A 105 -2.72 -12.68 -4.70
N ALA A 106 -3.81 -13.37 -4.33
CA ALA A 106 -4.49 -14.34 -5.15
C ALA A 106 -5.89 -14.65 -4.62
N ASP A 107 -6.75 -15.21 -5.47
CA ASP A 107 -8.01 -15.79 -5.00
C ASP A 107 -7.78 -17.16 -4.30
N ASN A 108 -6.66 -17.83 -4.60
CA ASN A 108 -6.24 -19.04 -3.89
C ASN A 108 -5.06 -18.74 -2.95
N LYS A 109 -5.32 -18.81 -1.64
CA LYS A 109 -4.31 -18.52 -0.60
C LYS A 109 -3.07 -19.40 -0.67
N SER A 110 -3.19 -20.67 -1.13
CA SER A 110 -2.05 -21.60 -1.19
C SER A 110 -0.96 -21.08 -2.14
N LEU A 111 -1.32 -20.41 -3.24
CA LEU A 111 -0.35 -19.89 -4.20
C LEU A 111 0.52 -18.80 -3.59
N ILE A 112 -0.08 -17.83 -2.90
CA ILE A 112 0.68 -16.75 -2.25
C ILE A 112 1.46 -17.25 -1.04
N PHE A 113 0.98 -18.31 -0.37
CA PHE A 113 1.72 -18.94 0.72
C PHE A 113 3.00 -19.61 0.22
N ASP A 114 2.93 -20.35 -0.90
CA ASP A 114 4.11 -20.94 -1.53
C ASP A 114 5.07 -19.87 -2.06
N MET A 115 4.58 -18.78 -2.66
CA MET A 115 5.41 -17.63 -3.05
C MET A 115 6.16 -17.05 -1.84
N ALA A 116 5.46 -16.85 -0.72
CA ALA A 116 6.06 -16.33 0.52
C ALA A 116 7.15 -17.26 1.06
N ILE A 117 6.95 -18.59 0.99
CA ILE A 117 7.97 -19.58 1.39
C ILE A 117 9.24 -19.43 0.54
N GLU A 118 9.11 -19.36 -0.78
CA GLU A 118 10.28 -19.28 -1.66
C GLU A 118 11.05 -17.96 -1.49
N ILE A 119 10.35 -16.84 -1.34
CA ILE A 119 10.95 -15.53 -1.05
C ILE A 119 11.67 -15.57 0.31
N SER A 120 11.03 -16.12 1.35
CA SER A 120 11.58 -16.19 2.70
C SER A 120 12.83 -17.06 2.76
N LYS A 121 12.84 -18.22 2.09
CA LYS A 121 14.02 -19.10 2.00
C LYS A 121 15.21 -18.39 1.35
N LEU A 122 14.95 -17.64 0.28
CA LEU A 122 15.99 -16.94 -0.45
C LEU A 122 16.57 -15.79 0.38
N LEU A 123 15.72 -15.05 1.10
CA LEU A 123 16.14 -13.88 1.88
C LEU A 123 16.75 -14.21 3.25
N ALA A 124 16.42 -15.35 3.85
CA ALA A 124 16.85 -15.74 5.21
C ALA A 124 18.35 -15.54 5.50
N PRO A 125 19.30 -15.79 4.55
CA PRO A 125 20.73 -15.61 4.81
C PRO A 125 21.17 -14.13 4.88
N VAL A 126 20.41 -13.19 4.31
CA VAL A 126 20.82 -11.80 4.07
C VAL A 126 19.83 -10.76 4.58
N ALA A 127 18.70 -11.16 5.13
CA ALA A 127 17.66 -10.24 5.57
C ALA A 127 16.87 -10.80 6.76
N GLU A 128 16.18 -9.91 7.47
CA GLU A 128 15.25 -10.19 8.55
C GLU A 128 13.83 -9.78 8.15
N SER A 129 12.85 -10.66 8.37
CA SER A 129 11.45 -10.31 8.23
C SER A 129 11.02 -9.45 9.43
N ILE A 130 10.64 -8.22 9.18
CA ILE A 130 10.22 -7.28 10.22
C ILE A 130 8.70 -7.09 10.28
N LEU A 131 7.98 -7.51 9.25
CA LEU A 131 6.53 -7.51 9.20
C LEU A 131 6.03 -8.58 8.24
N GLU A 132 5.06 -9.36 8.69
CA GLU A 132 4.25 -10.23 7.83
C GLU A 132 2.79 -10.12 8.25
N ILE A 133 1.91 -9.84 7.29
CA ILE A 133 0.46 -9.71 7.52
C ILE A 133 -0.29 -10.54 6.49
N HIS A 134 -1.20 -11.37 6.97
CA HIS A 134 -2.15 -12.12 6.15
C HIS A 134 -3.48 -11.39 6.13
N GLY A 135 -3.74 -10.68 5.02
CA GLY A 135 -4.98 -10.00 4.76
C GLY A 135 -6.00 -10.89 4.05
N PHE A 136 -7.25 -10.52 4.16
CA PHE A 136 -8.36 -11.24 3.53
C PHE A 136 -9.49 -10.30 3.14
N LYS A 137 -10.20 -10.63 2.08
CA LYS A 137 -11.42 -9.92 1.69
C LYS A 137 -12.50 -10.14 2.76
N TYR A 138 -12.92 -9.07 3.40
CA TYR A 138 -13.96 -9.11 4.43
C TYR A 138 -15.32 -8.79 3.82
N TRP A 139 -16.28 -9.69 3.98
CA TRP A 139 -17.64 -9.59 3.44
C TRP A 139 -17.65 -9.25 1.92
N ASP A 140 -18.42 -8.26 1.55
CA ASP A 140 -18.58 -7.70 0.21
C ASP A 140 -17.55 -6.59 -0.12
N ALA A 141 -16.29 -6.77 0.32
CA ALA A 141 -15.21 -5.81 0.22
C ALA A 141 -15.32 -4.62 1.20
N ARG A 142 -15.76 -4.88 2.42
CA ARG A 142 -15.75 -3.89 3.51
C ARG A 142 -14.47 -3.95 4.31
N SER A 143 -14.12 -2.82 4.89
CA SER A 143 -13.16 -2.78 5.99
C SER A 143 -13.76 -3.43 7.25
N ILE A 144 -12.94 -3.79 8.24
CA ILE A 144 -13.41 -4.30 9.55
C ILE A 144 -14.31 -3.28 10.28
N LEU A 145 -14.17 -1.98 9.99
CA LEU A 145 -15.05 -0.92 10.48
C LEU A 145 -16.47 -0.99 9.91
N GLY A 146 -16.70 -1.80 8.88
CA GLY A 146 -18.00 -2.11 8.30
C GLY A 146 -18.42 -1.26 7.10
N PHE A 147 -17.53 -0.37 6.61
CA PHE A 147 -17.76 0.44 5.41
C PHE A 147 -17.12 -0.19 4.18
N VAL A 148 -17.69 0.04 3.00
CA VAL A 148 -17.11 -0.42 1.72
C VAL A 148 -15.74 0.24 1.56
N ASP A 149 -14.72 -0.53 1.20
CA ASP A 149 -13.38 -0.02 0.93
C ASP A 149 -13.11 0.02 -0.58
N GLY A 150 -12.43 1.06 -1.02
CA GLY A 150 -12.03 1.21 -2.40
C GLY A 150 -13.04 1.89 -3.33
N THR A 151 -14.12 2.46 -2.81
CA THR A 151 -15.12 3.19 -3.62
C THR A 151 -14.50 4.33 -4.44
N GLU A 152 -13.52 5.05 -3.86
CA GLU A 152 -12.81 6.15 -4.52
C GLU A 152 -11.59 5.69 -5.34
N ASN A 153 -11.37 4.39 -5.49
CA ASN A 153 -10.30 3.90 -6.36
C ASN A 153 -10.58 4.26 -7.83
N PRO A 154 -9.57 4.67 -8.58
CA PRO A 154 -9.73 4.86 -10.02
C PRO A 154 -10.09 3.55 -10.71
N HIS A 155 -10.79 3.64 -11.85
CA HIS A 155 -11.25 2.50 -12.64
C HIS A 155 -10.66 2.53 -14.05
N GLY A 156 -10.62 1.36 -14.70
CA GLY A 156 -10.18 1.25 -16.08
C GLY A 156 -8.77 1.81 -16.30
N GLU A 157 -8.61 2.64 -17.33
CA GLU A 157 -7.33 3.25 -17.71
C GLU A 157 -6.82 4.27 -16.68
N ASP A 158 -7.70 4.88 -15.89
CA ASP A 158 -7.31 5.83 -14.85
C ASP A 158 -6.46 5.16 -13.76
N ARG A 159 -6.60 3.86 -13.55
CA ARG A 159 -5.71 3.12 -12.61
C ARG A 159 -4.26 3.19 -13.04
N ASP A 160 -3.99 3.05 -14.33
CA ASP A 160 -2.64 3.15 -14.90
C ASP A 160 -2.11 4.58 -14.78
N TYR A 161 -2.93 5.57 -15.10
CA TYR A 161 -2.58 6.98 -15.00
C TYR A 161 -2.18 7.42 -13.59
N PHE A 162 -2.93 7.02 -12.58
CA PHE A 162 -2.68 7.43 -11.19
C PHE A 162 -1.63 6.57 -10.47
N ALA A 163 -1.41 5.31 -10.88
CA ALA A 163 -0.46 4.43 -10.22
C ALA A 163 0.92 4.39 -10.86
N LYS A 164 1.02 4.55 -12.19
CA LYS A 164 2.28 4.36 -12.92
C LYS A 164 2.93 5.70 -13.24
N ILE A 165 4.23 5.79 -12.99
CA ILE A 165 5.05 6.94 -13.34
C ILE A 165 5.01 7.13 -14.87
N GLY A 166 4.75 8.35 -15.29
CA GLY A 166 4.73 8.81 -16.68
C GLY A 166 5.96 9.64 -17.05
N ASP A 167 5.69 10.80 -17.63
CA ASP A 167 6.73 11.71 -18.10
C ASP A 167 7.30 12.61 -16.99
N GLU A 168 6.74 12.56 -15.79
CA GLU A 168 7.22 13.26 -14.59
C GLU A 168 8.58 12.71 -14.09
N ASP A 169 8.88 11.43 -14.36
CA ASP A 169 10.18 10.80 -14.14
C ASP A 169 10.49 9.79 -15.27
N PRO A 170 10.94 10.26 -16.44
CA PRO A 170 11.07 9.43 -17.65
C PRO A 170 12.00 8.21 -17.50
N GLN A 171 13.01 8.30 -16.62
CA GLN A 171 13.92 7.19 -16.36
C GLN A 171 13.21 6.03 -15.66
N TYR A 172 12.20 6.31 -14.88
CA TYR A 172 11.45 5.35 -14.09
C TYR A 172 10.02 5.15 -14.58
N LYS A 173 9.74 5.57 -15.81
CA LYS A 173 8.43 5.42 -16.46
C LYS A 173 7.93 3.98 -16.36
N GLY A 174 6.67 3.83 -15.95
CA GLY A 174 6.03 2.52 -15.72
C GLY A 174 6.30 1.91 -14.34
N GLY A 175 7.24 2.46 -13.55
CA GLY A 175 7.37 2.17 -12.13
C GLY A 175 6.23 2.80 -11.30
N SER A 176 6.26 2.63 -9.99
CA SER A 176 5.25 3.17 -9.09
C SER A 176 5.85 3.49 -7.73
N TYR A 177 5.36 4.52 -7.05
CA TYR A 177 5.60 4.71 -5.63
C TYR A 177 4.61 3.89 -4.84
N LEU A 178 5.09 3.20 -3.83
CA LEU A 178 4.32 2.34 -2.96
C LEU A 178 4.46 2.81 -1.52
N PHE A 179 3.38 3.31 -0.93
CA PHE A 179 3.35 3.66 0.47
C PHE A 179 2.48 2.69 1.26
N VAL A 180 2.96 2.24 2.42
CA VAL A 180 2.25 1.27 3.25
C VAL A 180 2.18 1.69 4.70
N GLN A 181 1.04 1.40 5.36
CA GLN A 181 0.84 1.58 6.80
C GLN A 181 0.01 0.42 7.39
N LYS A 182 0.44 -0.10 8.53
CA LYS A 182 -0.39 -0.99 9.36
C LYS A 182 -1.21 -0.12 10.31
N TYR A 183 -2.53 -0.22 10.25
CA TYR A 183 -3.45 0.39 11.19
C TYR A 183 -4.02 -0.65 12.14
N ILE A 184 -4.07 -0.32 13.43
CA ILE A 184 -4.78 -1.09 14.46
C ILE A 184 -6.03 -0.32 14.86
N HIS A 185 -7.17 -1.02 14.88
CA HIS A 185 -8.48 -0.45 15.17
C HIS A 185 -8.91 -0.70 16.62
N ASN A 186 -9.35 0.34 17.31
CA ASN A 186 -10.03 0.23 18.60
C ASN A 186 -11.51 -0.09 18.34
N MET A 187 -11.81 -1.39 18.18
CA MET A 187 -13.16 -1.85 17.85
C MET A 187 -14.18 -1.61 18.95
N ASP A 188 -13.76 -1.58 20.21
CA ASP A 188 -14.67 -1.31 21.32
C ASP A 188 -15.15 0.15 21.28
N ALA A 189 -14.25 1.10 21.11
CA ALA A 189 -14.60 2.50 20.92
C ALA A 189 -15.42 2.71 19.64
N TRP A 190 -15.07 2.05 18.54
CA TRP A 190 -15.80 2.14 17.27
C TRP A 190 -17.23 1.61 17.37
N LYS A 191 -17.42 0.45 17.99
CA LYS A 191 -18.75 -0.16 18.20
C LYS A 191 -19.59 0.58 19.25
N GLY A 192 -18.96 1.39 20.07
CA GLY A 192 -19.64 2.28 21.03
C GLY A 192 -20.35 3.46 20.37
N LEU A 193 -20.02 3.78 19.12
CA LEU A 193 -20.70 4.81 18.33
C LEU A 193 -22.00 4.28 17.73
N SER A 194 -23.01 5.15 17.60
CA SER A 194 -24.19 4.86 16.76
C SER A 194 -23.79 4.78 15.29
N THR A 195 -24.64 4.15 14.46
CA THR A 195 -24.39 4.08 13.00
C THR A 195 -24.24 5.47 12.39
N GLU A 196 -25.07 6.41 12.79
CA GLU A 196 -25.05 7.80 12.29
C GLU A 196 -23.75 8.53 12.68
N GLU A 197 -23.20 8.23 13.86
CA GLU A 197 -21.91 8.79 14.26
C GLU A 197 -20.75 8.17 13.48
N GLN A 198 -20.79 6.85 13.24
CA GLN A 198 -19.81 6.17 12.38
C GLN A 198 -19.84 6.72 10.94
N GLU A 199 -21.03 6.93 10.39
CA GLU A 199 -21.24 7.52 9.07
C GLU A 199 -20.66 8.93 8.96
N LYS A 200 -20.82 9.76 10.02
CA LYS A 200 -20.22 11.08 10.10
C LYS A 200 -18.68 11.04 10.20
N VAL A 201 -18.10 10.03 10.84
CA VAL A 201 -16.64 9.84 10.86
C VAL A 201 -16.12 9.52 9.47
N ILE A 202 -16.80 8.68 8.72
CA ILE A 202 -16.39 8.27 7.38
C ILE A 202 -16.78 9.31 6.33
N GLY A 203 -17.99 9.89 6.41
CA GLY A 203 -18.57 10.79 5.41
C GLY A 203 -19.46 10.10 4.39
N ARG A 204 -19.84 8.81 4.63
CA ARG A 204 -20.70 7.98 3.77
C ARG A 204 -21.70 7.19 4.60
N SER A 205 -22.81 6.80 3.99
CA SER A 205 -23.74 5.84 4.59
C SER A 205 -23.10 4.45 4.67
N LYS A 206 -23.33 3.74 5.77
CA LYS A 206 -22.72 2.44 6.03
C LYS A 206 -23.34 1.33 5.20
N GLU A 207 -24.65 1.37 5.01
CA GLU A 207 -25.38 0.32 4.29
C GLU A 207 -25.21 0.43 2.78
N ASN A 208 -25.44 1.60 2.22
CA ASN A 208 -25.58 1.81 0.78
C ASN A 208 -24.37 2.47 0.13
N ASP A 209 -23.33 2.78 0.90
CA ASP A 209 -22.10 3.42 0.41
C ASP A 209 -22.34 4.74 -0.36
N ILE A 210 -23.32 5.53 0.10
CA ILE A 210 -23.65 6.82 -0.51
C ILE A 210 -22.92 7.93 0.25
N GLU A 211 -22.15 8.74 -0.47
CA GLU A 211 -21.46 9.88 0.11
C GLU A 211 -22.45 10.93 0.64
N MET A 212 -22.17 11.48 1.81
CA MET A 212 -22.95 12.56 2.38
C MET A 212 -22.83 13.83 1.55
N SER A 213 -23.94 14.56 1.40
CA SER A 213 -23.87 15.88 0.74
C SER A 213 -23.01 16.84 1.55
N ASP A 214 -22.37 17.79 0.87
CA ASP A 214 -21.48 18.79 1.50
C ASP A 214 -22.17 19.62 2.59
N ALA A 215 -23.50 19.76 2.53
CA ALA A 215 -24.29 20.48 3.54
C ALA A 215 -24.32 19.78 4.89
N VAL A 216 -24.07 18.46 4.97
CA VAL A 216 -24.14 17.66 6.21
C VAL A 216 -22.89 16.86 6.51
N LYS A 217 -22.00 16.68 5.51
CA LYS A 217 -20.74 15.96 5.65
C LYS A 217 -19.79 16.75 6.57
N PRO A 218 -19.30 16.19 7.68
CA PRO A 218 -18.34 16.88 8.52
C PRO A 218 -17.04 17.16 7.77
N SER A 219 -16.48 18.36 7.96
CA SER A 219 -15.22 18.77 7.33
C SER A 219 -14.01 17.93 7.75
N ASN A 220 -14.12 17.19 8.87
CA ASN A 220 -13.11 16.26 9.39
C ASN A 220 -13.51 14.79 9.22
N SER A 221 -14.47 14.50 8.35
CA SER A 221 -14.75 13.12 7.94
C SER A 221 -13.61 12.59 7.07
N HIS A 222 -13.44 11.26 7.09
CA HIS A 222 -12.37 10.60 6.32
C HIS A 222 -12.38 11.00 4.83
N ILE A 223 -13.55 10.96 4.19
CA ILE A 223 -13.68 11.34 2.76
C ILE A 223 -13.33 12.79 2.54
N ALA A 224 -13.77 13.71 3.40
CA ALA A 224 -13.52 15.13 3.22
C ALA A 224 -12.01 15.48 3.25
N LEU A 225 -11.20 14.72 3.99
CA LEU A 225 -9.76 14.98 4.11
C LEU A 225 -8.89 14.08 3.21
N ALA A 226 -9.39 12.90 2.82
CA ALA A 226 -8.68 11.99 1.93
C ALA A 226 -8.85 12.34 0.44
N ASN A 227 -9.94 13.00 0.06
CA ASN A 227 -10.11 13.51 -1.29
C ASN A 227 -9.33 14.81 -1.45
N ILE A 228 -8.41 14.83 -2.41
CA ILE A 228 -7.52 15.98 -2.64
C ILE A 228 -7.57 16.44 -4.09
N GLU A 229 -7.37 17.73 -4.29
CA GLU A 229 -7.26 18.35 -5.59
C GLU A 229 -5.83 18.83 -5.85
N GLY A 230 -5.41 18.81 -7.09
CA GLY A 230 -4.18 19.40 -7.57
C GLY A 230 -4.26 20.94 -7.64
N GLU A 231 -3.19 21.57 -8.11
CA GLU A 231 -3.09 23.04 -8.20
C GLU A 231 -4.10 23.67 -9.18
N ASN A 232 -4.54 22.90 -10.17
CA ASN A 232 -5.50 23.35 -11.19
C ASN A 232 -6.93 22.89 -10.91
N GLY A 233 -7.20 22.31 -9.72
CA GLY A 233 -8.50 21.78 -9.33
C GLY A 233 -8.82 20.40 -9.89
N GLU A 234 -7.84 19.71 -10.48
CA GLU A 234 -7.98 18.29 -10.87
C GLU A 234 -7.98 17.38 -9.65
N GLU A 235 -8.82 16.37 -9.67
CA GLU A 235 -8.86 15.37 -8.61
C GLU A 235 -7.59 14.50 -8.67
N LEU A 236 -6.88 14.39 -7.54
CA LEU A 236 -5.71 13.52 -7.39
C LEU A 236 -6.10 12.22 -6.70
N LYS A 237 -5.76 11.10 -7.32
CA LYS A 237 -6.07 9.75 -6.81
C LYS A 237 -4.84 8.90 -6.62
N ILE A 238 -5.02 7.85 -5.84
CA ILE A 238 -4.06 6.75 -5.66
C ILE A 238 -4.79 5.43 -5.90
N VAL A 239 -4.07 4.38 -6.27
CA VAL A 239 -4.63 3.02 -6.37
C VAL A 239 -4.39 2.30 -5.04
N ARG A 240 -5.47 1.98 -4.32
CA ARG A 240 -5.45 1.28 -3.05
C ARG A 240 -5.85 -0.19 -3.22
N ASP A 241 -5.19 -1.05 -2.47
CA ASP A 241 -5.54 -2.47 -2.33
C ASP A 241 -5.49 -2.87 -0.84
N ASN A 242 -6.20 -2.07 -0.02
CA ASN A 242 -6.24 -2.26 1.42
C ASN A 242 -6.84 -3.63 1.77
N MET A 243 -6.30 -4.26 2.81
CA MET A 243 -6.83 -5.51 3.31
C MET A 243 -7.02 -5.50 4.81
N PRO A 244 -8.19 -5.93 5.28
CA PRO A 244 -8.39 -6.26 6.68
C PRO A 244 -7.50 -7.41 7.11
N PHE A 245 -7.05 -7.36 8.35
CA PHE A 245 -6.39 -8.46 9.05
C PHE A 245 -6.83 -8.49 10.50
N GLY A 246 -6.58 -9.61 11.19
CA GLY A 246 -6.84 -9.66 12.62
C GLY A 246 -6.77 -11.05 13.21
N SER A 247 -6.80 -11.07 14.55
CA SER A 247 -6.86 -12.25 15.38
C SER A 247 -7.94 -12.03 16.46
N PRO A 248 -9.14 -12.59 16.28
CA PRO A 248 -10.25 -12.39 17.22
C PRO A 248 -9.92 -12.80 18.66
N SER A 249 -9.12 -13.86 18.84
CA SER A 249 -8.75 -14.35 20.17
C SER A 249 -7.81 -13.43 20.93
N SER A 250 -7.01 -12.61 20.23
CA SER A 250 -6.12 -11.60 20.81
C SER A 250 -6.70 -10.20 20.75
N ASN A 251 -7.95 -10.05 20.31
CA ASN A 251 -8.62 -8.76 20.11
C ASN A 251 -7.81 -7.78 19.22
N GLU A 252 -7.06 -8.32 18.25
CA GLU A 252 -6.33 -7.55 17.27
C GLU A 252 -7.15 -7.45 15.98
N PHE A 253 -7.45 -6.22 15.58
CA PHE A 253 -8.16 -5.92 14.34
C PHE A 253 -7.49 -4.75 13.65
N GLY A 254 -7.33 -4.83 12.35
CA GLY A 254 -6.65 -3.78 11.63
C GLY A 254 -6.92 -3.76 10.13
N THR A 255 -6.38 -2.74 9.50
CA THR A 255 -6.30 -2.60 8.04
C THR A 255 -4.84 -2.39 7.66
N TYR A 256 -4.34 -3.18 6.71
CA TYR A 256 -3.10 -2.87 6.04
C TYR A 256 -3.41 -1.94 4.88
N PHE A 257 -3.04 -0.67 5.05
CA PHE A 257 -3.14 0.34 4.00
C PHE A 257 -1.99 0.16 3.03
N ILE A 258 -2.32 0.10 1.74
CA ILE A 258 -1.36 0.02 0.64
C ILE A 258 -1.83 0.93 -0.48
N ALA A 259 -0.94 1.81 -0.94
CA ALA A 259 -1.22 2.81 -1.96
C ALA A 259 -0.13 2.80 -3.03
N TYR A 260 -0.54 2.61 -4.28
CA TYR A 260 0.28 2.81 -5.46
C TYR A 260 -0.03 4.16 -6.08
N SER A 261 1.00 4.93 -6.42
CA SER A 261 0.85 6.25 -7.05
C SER A 261 1.98 6.57 -8.01
N ASN A 262 1.69 7.38 -9.01
CA ASN A 262 2.68 7.91 -9.95
C ASN A 262 3.63 8.93 -9.27
N THR A 263 3.16 9.60 -8.20
CA THR A 263 3.96 10.50 -7.35
C THR A 263 3.68 10.22 -5.88
N PHE A 264 4.71 10.22 -5.04
CA PHE A 264 4.54 10.09 -3.59
C PHE A 264 3.93 11.34 -2.96
N SER A 265 4.16 12.50 -3.57
CA SER A 265 3.60 13.80 -3.12
C SER A 265 2.08 13.77 -3.00
N THR A 266 1.37 13.06 -3.88
CA THR A 266 -0.08 12.82 -3.78
C THR A 266 -0.45 12.10 -2.48
N THR A 267 0.18 10.95 -2.20
CA THR A 267 -0.05 10.21 -0.96
C THR A 267 0.34 11.03 0.27
N LYS A 268 1.48 11.74 0.21
CA LYS A 268 1.94 12.61 1.31
C LYS A 268 0.94 13.73 1.61
N LYS A 269 0.32 14.33 0.59
CA LYS A 269 -0.73 15.35 0.77
C LYS A 269 -1.95 14.78 1.47
N MET A 270 -2.45 13.59 1.06
CA MET A 270 -3.55 12.90 1.74
C MET A 270 -3.23 12.65 3.23
N LEU A 271 -2.05 12.10 3.53
CA LEU A 271 -1.61 11.85 4.90
C LEU A 271 -1.52 13.16 5.71
N THR A 272 -1.02 14.23 5.11
CA THR A 272 -0.93 15.53 5.77
C THR A 272 -2.31 16.06 6.16
N ASN A 273 -3.28 15.99 5.26
CA ASN A 273 -4.66 16.37 5.56
C ASN A 273 -5.28 15.50 6.65
N MET A 274 -5.04 14.17 6.62
CA MET A 274 -5.56 13.26 7.64
C MET A 274 -4.96 13.52 9.02
N PHE A 275 -3.64 13.63 9.13
CA PHE A 275 -2.94 13.66 10.44
C PHE A 275 -2.79 15.08 11.00
N ILE A 276 -2.54 16.07 10.19
CA ILE A 276 -2.43 17.48 10.60
C ILE A 276 -3.78 18.16 10.54
N GLY A 277 -4.57 17.87 9.51
CA GLY A 277 -5.87 18.46 9.24
C GLY A 277 -5.81 19.57 8.19
N ASP A 278 -6.96 19.81 7.56
CA ASP A 278 -7.21 20.94 6.68
C ASP A 278 -8.49 21.67 7.11
N PRO A 279 -8.40 22.89 7.70
CA PRO A 279 -7.17 23.58 8.13
C PRO A 279 -6.48 22.85 9.29
N PRO A 280 -5.21 23.18 9.62
CA PRO A 280 -4.46 22.54 10.70
C PRO A 280 -5.26 22.44 12.01
N GLY A 281 -5.31 21.23 12.59
CA GLY A 281 -6.13 20.91 13.76
C GLY A 281 -7.49 20.25 13.42
N ASN A 282 -7.96 20.35 12.18
CA ASN A 282 -9.16 19.66 11.68
C ASN A 282 -8.77 18.28 11.13
N TYR A 283 -8.14 17.44 11.97
CA TYR A 283 -7.64 16.11 11.59
C TYR A 283 -8.77 15.11 11.33
N ASP A 284 -8.46 14.05 10.61
CA ASP A 284 -9.39 12.98 10.26
C ASP A 284 -9.84 12.20 11.51
N ARG A 285 -11.13 12.22 11.79
CA ARG A 285 -11.73 11.55 12.95
C ARG A 285 -11.58 10.04 12.95
N ILE A 286 -11.34 9.40 11.82
CA ILE A 286 -11.08 7.95 11.79
C ILE A 286 -9.85 7.59 12.64
N LEU A 287 -8.89 8.51 12.78
CA LEU A 287 -7.69 8.33 13.58
C LEU A 287 -7.96 8.21 15.08
N ASP A 288 -9.12 8.64 15.57
CA ASP A 288 -9.54 8.39 16.96
C ASP A 288 -9.83 6.90 17.22
N PHE A 289 -10.04 6.13 16.17
CA PHE A 289 -10.38 4.70 16.21
C PHE A 289 -9.34 3.81 15.51
N SER A 290 -8.41 4.40 14.80
CA SER A 290 -7.43 3.70 13.96
C SER A 290 -6.04 4.31 14.14
N THR A 291 -5.12 3.55 14.73
CA THR A 291 -3.76 4.01 15.01
C THR A 291 -2.79 3.45 13.96
N ALA A 292 -2.06 4.32 13.27
CA ALA A 292 -0.96 3.93 12.39
C ALA A 292 0.24 3.48 13.23
N VAL A 293 0.67 2.22 13.09
CA VAL A 293 1.80 1.65 13.84
C VAL A 293 3.03 1.39 12.96
N THR A 294 2.90 1.51 11.64
CA THR A 294 4.01 1.52 10.67
C THR A 294 3.79 2.60 9.62
N GLY A 295 4.84 2.95 8.88
CA GLY A 295 4.76 3.85 7.73
C GLY A 295 6.07 3.79 6.95
N THR A 296 6.03 3.31 5.70
CA THR A 296 7.24 3.13 4.88
C THR A 296 6.93 3.38 3.41
N LEU A 297 7.86 4.06 2.73
CA LEU A 297 7.80 4.32 1.30
C LEU A 297 8.77 3.39 0.55
N PHE A 298 8.29 2.83 -0.55
CA PHE A 298 9.05 2.02 -1.48
C PHE A 298 8.85 2.53 -2.91
N PHE A 299 9.79 2.18 -3.77
CA PHE A 299 9.63 2.27 -5.22
C PHE A 299 9.42 0.87 -5.80
N VAL A 300 8.45 0.73 -6.70
CA VAL A 300 8.16 -0.51 -7.42
C VAL A 300 8.77 -0.40 -8.81
N PRO A 301 9.89 -1.10 -9.09
CA PRO A 301 10.51 -1.09 -10.41
C PRO A 301 9.62 -1.77 -11.45
N THR A 302 9.84 -1.49 -12.73
CA THR A 302 9.21 -2.23 -13.82
C THR A 302 9.75 -3.67 -13.90
N ARG A 303 9.05 -4.54 -14.62
CA ARG A 303 9.55 -5.91 -14.90
C ARG A 303 10.85 -5.88 -15.67
N ASN A 304 10.99 -4.92 -16.61
CA ASN A 304 12.24 -4.71 -17.36
C ASN A 304 13.41 -4.37 -16.42
N MET A 305 13.18 -3.48 -15.43
CA MET A 305 14.21 -3.15 -14.44
C MET A 305 14.55 -4.35 -13.55
N LEU A 306 13.56 -5.17 -13.16
CA LEU A 306 13.84 -6.41 -12.41
C LEU A 306 14.69 -7.38 -13.23
N ASP A 307 14.43 -7.48 -14.52
CA ASP A 307 15.24 -8.31 -15.43
C ASP A 307 16.68 -7.79 -15.51
N GLU A 308 16.86 -6.47 -15.68
CA GLU A 308 18.19 -5.83 -15.63
C GLU A 308 18.90 -6.04 -14.29
N PHE A 309 18.18 -5.95 -13.16
CA PHE A 309 18.75 -6.17 -11.83
C PHE A 309 19.08 -7.64 -11.55
N SER A 310 18.50 -8.57 -12.31
CA SER A 310 18.80 -10.00 -12.18
C SER A 310 20.16 -10.42 -12.73
N GLY A 311 20.80 -9.58 -13.55
CA GLY A 311 22.18 -9.76 -14.09
C GLY A 311 22.23 -10.24 -15.51
#